data_6d9219fda94686307fc149137c98a160
#
_entry.id   6d9219fda94686307fc149137c98a160
#
_cell.length_a   1.000
_cell.length_b   1.000
_cell.length_c   1.000
_cell.angle_alpha   90.00
_cell.angle_beta   90.00
_cell.angle_gamma   90.00
#
_symmetry.space_group_name_H-M   'P 1'
#
loop_
_entity.id
_entity.type
_entity.pdbx_description
1 polymer ?
#
loop_
_entity_poly.entity_id
_entity_poly.type
_entity_poly.pdbx_seq_one_letter_code
_entity_poly.pdbx_strand_id
1 'polypeptide(L)'
;PSEFTLHEGVLKHGKMNIDLVYNRLTDFSLSEPASATLREAYLQNAIVLTPNPQAHALFADKRNLVLLSDPIRLQALGVPKATQDILLAAIPHTEIVLPENAERLWQKRRELFFKPFAGFGGRAAYRGDKLTKRVWQEIIAGGYIAQALVIPGSRVISDLEPAQVLKFDLRNYTYDDK
;
A
#
# COMPACT_ATOMS: atom_id res chain seq x y z
N PRO A 1 -16.30 -12.32 -9.95
CA PRO A 1 -16.15 -11.66 -11.27
C PRO A 1 -16.44 -12.64 -12.41
N SER A 2 -16.27 -13.93 -12.23
CA SER A 2 -16.50 -14.99 -13.25
C SER A 2 -17.94 -15.08 -13.77
N GLU A 3 -18.91 -14.43 -13.13
CA GLU A 3 -20.31 -14.42 -13.56
C GLU A 3 -20.66 -13.25 -14.51
N PHE A 4 -19.69 -12.36 -14.75
CA PHE A 4 -19.86 -11.28 -15.69
C PHE A 4 -19.74 -11.77 -17.13
N THR A 5 -20.52 -11.17 -18.02
CA THR A 5 -20.42 -11.29 -19.47
C THR A 5 -20.26 -9.92 -20.10
N LEU A 6 -19.43 -9.81 -21.13
CA LEU A 6 -19.25 -8.58 -21.91
C LEU A 6 -19.75 -8.83 -23.32
N HIS A 7 -20.73 -8.03 -23.76
CA HIS A 7 -21.31 -8.14 -25.10
C HIS A 7 -21.54 -6.73 -25.66
N GLU A 8 -21.01 -6.47 -26.84
CA GLU A 8 -21.14 -5.17 -27.54
C GLU A 8 -20.78 -3.96 -26.64
N GLY A 9 -19.72 -4.09 -25.84
CA GLY A 9 -19.27 -3.03 -24.93
C GLY A 9 -20.14 -2.83 -23.68
N VAL A 10 -21.06 -3.75 -23.38
CA VAL A 10 -21.90 -3.70 -22.20
C VAL A 10 -21.54 -4.84 -21.26
N LEU A 11 -21.10 -4.52 -20.05
CA LEU A 11 -20.88 -5.52 -18.99
C LEU A 11 -22.24 -5.89 -18.38
N LYS A 12 -22.46 -7.19 -18.18
CA LYS A 12 -23.72 -7.71 -17.60
C LYS A 12 -23.47 -8.70 -16.49
N HIS A 13 -24.36 -8.71 -15.52
CA HIS A 13 -24.56 -9.80 -14.56
C HIS A 13 -25.98 -10.35 -14.73
N GLY A 14 -26.09 -11.54 -15.34
CA GLY A 14 -27.38 -12.06 -15.79
C GLY A 14 -28.04 -11.14 -16.81
N LYS A 15 -29.22 -10.59 -16.47
CA LYS A 15 -29.95 -9.65 -17.33
C LYS A 15 -29.66 -8.18 -17.03
N MET A 16 -28.89 -7.88 -15.98
CA MET A 16 -28.63 -6.53 -15.52
C MET A 16 -27.38 -5.95 -16.20
N ASN A 17 -27.48 -4.75 -16.75
CA ASN A 17 -26.33 -3.98 -17.22
C ASN A 17 -25.57 -3.39 -16.01
N ILE A 18 -24.26 -3.39 -16.10
CA ILE A 18 -23.36 -2.88 -15.03
C ILE A 18 -22.58 -1.71 -15.60
N ASP A 19 -22.77 -0.54 -15.04
CA ASP A 19 -22.06 0.69 -15.42
C ASP A 19 -20.91 1.02 -14.48
N LEU A 20 -21.00 0.59 -13.21
CA LEU A 20 -20.00 0.83 -12.19
C LEU A 20 -19.72 -0.43 -11.37
N VAL A 21 -18.43 -0.68 -11.13
CA VAL A 21 -17.96 -1.75 -10.24
C VAL A 21 -17.13 -1.15 -9.13
N TYR A 22 -17.57 -1.34 -7.88
CA TYR A 22 -16.75 -1.08 -6.69
C TYR A 22 -15.86 -2.29 -6.42
N ASN A 23 -14.59 -2.16 -6.76
CA ASN A 23 -13.64 -3.27 -6.70
C ASN A 23 -13.15 -3.55 -5.27
N ARG A 24 -13.43 -4.73 -4.77
CA ARG A 24 -12.94 -5.24 -3.47
C ARG A 24 -12.06 -6.47 -3.61
N LEU A 25 -11.65 -6.81 -4.83
CA LEU A 25 -10.77 -7.94 -5.10
C LEU A 25 -9.35 -7.66 -4.61
N THR A 26 -8.64 -8.72 -4.25
CA THR A 26 -7.19 -8.66 -3.98
C THR A 26 -6.34 -8.90 -5.23
N ASP A 27 -6.97 -9.30 -6.33
CA ASP A 27 -6.39 -9.28 -7.68
C ASP A 27 -6.44 -7.84 -8.24
N PHE A 28 -5.57 -6.99 -7.75
CA PHE A 28 -5.58 -5.55 -8.07
C PHE A 28 -5.30 -5.25 -9.55
N SER A 29 -4.58 -6.13 -10.22
CA SER A 29 -4.25 -6.01 -11.66
C SER A 29 -5.27 -6.68 -12.57
N LEU A 30 -6.26 -7.37 -12.01
CA LEU A 30 -7.23 -8.21 -12.74
C LEU A 30 -6.54 -9.22 -13.65
N SER A 31 -5.45 -9.83 -13.18
CA SER A 31 -4.65 -10.79 -13.94
C SER A 31 -5.13 -12.23 -13.82
N GLU A 32 -5.97 -12.53 -12.82
CA GLU A 32 -6.51 -13.86 -12.63
C GLU A 32 -7.56 -14.21 -13.72
N PRO A 33 -7.63 -15.46 -14.17
CA PRO A 33 -8.62 -15.87 -15.18
C PRO A 33 -10.07 -15.51 -14.82
N ALA A 34 -10.43 -15.58 -13.55
CA ALA A 34 -11.76 -15.21 -13.05
C ALA A 34 -12.09 -13.73 -13.25
N SER A 35 -11.08 -12.87 -13.40
CA SER A 35 -11.24 -11.42 -13.58
C SER A 35 -11.15 -10.99 -15.05
N ALA A 36 -10.95 -11.92 -16.00
CA ALA A 36 -10.68 -11.59 -17.40
C ALA A 36 -11.77 -10.72 -18.04
N THR A 37 -13.04 -11.04 -17.87
CA THR A 37 -14.17 -10.28 -18.40
C THR A 37 -14.22 -8.87 -17.81
N LEU A 38 -13.97 -8.75 -16.51
CA LEU A 38 -13.94 -7.44 -15.82
C LEU A 38 -12.77 -6.58 -16.32
N ARG A 39 -11.60 -7.20 -16.52
CA ARG A 39 -10.43 -6.54 -17.09
C ARG A 39 -10.71 -6.05 -18.50
N GLU A 40 -11.33 -6.86 -19.34
CA GLU A 40 -11.68 -6.48 -20.71
C GLU A 40 -12.67 -5.31 -20.74
N ALA A 41 -13.73 -5.36 -19.92
CA ALA A 41 -14.67 -4.26 -19.79
C ALA A 41 -14.01 -2.96 -19.32
N TYR A 42 -13.05 -3.04 -18.40
CA TYR A 42 -12.26 -1.90 -17.95
C TYR A 42 -11.39 -1.32 -19.09
N LEU A 43 -10.68 -2.17 -19.83
CA LEU A 43 -9.81 -1.74 -20.94
C LEU A 43 -10.59 -1.13 -22.13
N GLN A 44 -11.82 -1.57 -22.32
CA GLN A 44 -12.72 -1.01 -23.34
C GLN A 44 -13.46 0.26 -22.86
N ASN A 45 -13.22 0.72 -21.63
CA ASN A 45 -13.99 1.82 -21.00
C ASN A 45 -15.50 1.56 -20.98
N ALA A 46 -15.91 0.29 -20.91
CA ALA A 46 -17.30 -0.10 -20.85
C ALA A 46 -17.93 0.13 -19.47
N ILE A 47 -17.12 0.35 -18.46
CA ILE A 47 -17.54 0.54 -17.06
C ILE A 47 -16.65 1.56 -16.33
N VAL A 48 -17.17 2.13 -15.27
CA VAL A 48 -16.39 2.78 -14.24
C VAL A 48 -15.94 1.72 -13.23
N LEU A 49 -14.63 1.51 -13.11
CA LEU A 49 -14.06 0.58 -12.13
C LEU A 49 -13.29 1.37 -11.05
N THR A 50 -13.68 1.24 -9.79
CA THR A 50 -13.03 1.95 -8.68
C THR A 50 -12.86 1.07 -7.44
N PRO A 51 -11.70 0.98 -6.80
CA PRO A 51 -10.38 1.33 -7.34
C PRO A 51 -10.04 0.53 -8.59
N ASN A 52 -9.33 1.14 -9.53
CA ASN A 52 -8.94 0.50 -10.78
C ASN A 52 -7.47 0.06 -10.78
N PRO A 53 -7.06 -0.86 -11.67
CA PRO A 53 -5.68 -1.36 -11.74
C PRO A 53 -4.62 -0.27 -11.95
N GLN A 54 -4.90 0.75 -12.76
CA GLN A 54 -3.96 1.83 -13.03
C GLN A 54 -3.71 2.68 -11.78
N ALA A 55 -4.76 3.11 -11.10
CA ALA A 55 -4.64 3.86 -9.86
C ALA A 55 -3.90 3.05 -8.79
N HIS A 56 -4.21 1.75 -8.67
CA HIS A 56 -3.51 0.88 -7.73
C HIS A 56 -2.02 0.76 -8.06
N ALA A 57 -1.66 0.55 -9.32
CA ALA A 57 -0.26 0.45 -9.75
C ALA A 57 0.54 1.72 -9.46
N LEU A 58 -0.07 2.90 -9.65
CA LEU A 58 0.59 4.18 -9.43
C LEU A 58 0.69 4.55 -7.94
N PHE A 59 -0.39 4.39 -7.19
CA PHE A 59 -0.48 4.97 -5.84
C PHE A 59 -0.25 3.97 -4.70
N ALA A 60 -0.41 2.67 -4.93
CA ALA A 60 -0.19 1.67 -3.88
C ALA A 60 1.27 1.18 -3.77
N ASP A 61 2.14 1.59 -4.68
CA ASP A 61 3.57 1.27 -4.64
C ASP A 61 4.24 1.99 -3.47
N LYS A 62 4.82 1.22 -2.56
CA LYS A 62 5.46 1.78 -1.36
C LYS A 62 6.74 2.56 -1.63
N ARG A 63 7.30 2.47 -2.86
CA ARG A 63 8.41 3.34 -3.28
C ARG A 63 8.01 4.81 -3.31
N ASN A 64 6.72 5.12 -3.46
CA ASN A 64 6.22 6.49 -3.32
C ASN A 64 6.57 7.09 -1.94
N LEU A 65 6.61 6.28 -0.88
CA LEU A 65 6.99 6.75 0.46
C LEU A 65 8.45 7.21 0.53
N VAL A 66 9.34 6.63 -0.27
CA VAL A 66 10.74 7.06 -0.38
C VAL A 66 10.83 8.48 -0.92
N LEU A 67 10.05 8.77 -1.97
CA LEU A 67 9.98 10.11 -2.55
C LEU A 67 9.32 11.11 -1.58
N LEU A 68 8.21 10.72 -0.97
CA LEU A 68 7.41 11.58 -0.08
C LEU A 68 8.09 11.86 1.28
N SER A 69 9.11 11.11 1.65
CA SER A 69 9.90 11.31 2.87
C SER A 69 11.32 11.87 2.61
N ASP A 70 11.59 12.33 1.38
CA ASP A 70 12.89 12.89 0.99
C ASP A 70 12.77 14.41 0.68
N PRO A 71 13.31 15.29 1.53
CA PRO A 71 13.17 16.73 1.34
C PRO A 71 13.84 17.23 0.06
N ILE A 72 14.94 16.61 -0.39
CA ILE A 72 15.65 17.02 -1.60
C ILE A 72 14.79 16.72 -2.83
N ARG A 73 14.19 15.55 -2.88
CA ARG A 73 13.29 15.15 -3.98
C ARG A 73 12.02 16.00 -4.01
N LEU A 74 11.41 16.24 -2.86
CA LEU A 74 10.22 17.10 -2.77
C LEU A 74 10.53 18.53 -3.26
N GLN A 75 11.67 19.07 -2.90
CA GLN A 75 12.12 20.37 -3.38
C GLN A 75 12.36 20.37 -4.89
N ALA A 76 13.05 19.34 -5.43
CA ALA A 76 13.32 19.21 -6.86
C ALA A 76 12.03 19.09 -7.70
N LEU A 77 10.96 18.51 -7.13
CA LEU A 77 9.65 18.41 -7.75
C LEU A 77 8.82 19.70 -7.63
N GLY A 78 9.34 20.75 -6.99
CA GLY A 78 8.63 22.01 -6.82
C GLY A 78 7.49 21.95 -5.81
N VAL A 79 7.47 20.96 -4.90
CA VAL A 79 6.43 20.87 -3.87
C VAL A 79 6.50 22.09 -2.96
N PRO A 80 5.40 22.81 -2.68
CA PRO A 80 5.40 23.97 -1.79
C PRO A 80 5.93 23.63 -0.40
N LYS A 81 6.69 24.55 0.21
CA LYS A 81 7.36 24.33 1.51
C LYS A 81 6.38 23.87 2.61
N ALA A 82 5.21 24.48 2.70
CA ALA A 82 4.19 24.09 3.68
C ALA A 82 3.75 22.62 3.50
N THR A 83 3.60 22.17 2.26
CA THR A 83 3.26 20.77 1.95
C THR A 83 4.43 19.84 2.28
N GLN A 84 5.67 20.24 1.99
CA GLN A 84 6.86 19.45 2.38
C GLN A 84 6.90 19.26 3.89
N ASP A 85 6.64 20.29 4.69
CA ASP A 85 6.69 20.22 6.14
C ASP A 85 5.63 19.23 6.69
N ILE A 86 4.43 19.22 6.12
CA ILE A 86 3.38 18.26 6.48
C ILE A 86 3.81 16.84 6.12
N LEU A 87 4.30 16.62 4.91
CA LEU A 87 4.71 15.28 4.45
C LEU A 87 5.85 14.72 5.29
N LEU A 88 6.90 15.53 5.54
CA LEU A 88 8.06 15.12 6.31
C LEU A 88 7.76 14.90 7.80
N ALA A 89 6.75 15.58 8.35
CA ALA A 89 6.29 15.35 9.71
C ALA A 89 5.42 14.10 9.84
N ALA A 90 4.64 13.76 8.81
CA ALA A 90 3.66 12.68 8.86
C ALA A 90 4.20 11.34 8.34
N ILE A 91 5.08 11.35 7.33
CA ILE A 91 5.58 10.14 6.69
C ILE A 91 6.92 9.75 7.31
N PRO A 92 7.02 8.57 7.95
CA PRO A 92 8.28 8.07 8.49
C PRO A 92 9.33 7.93 7.40
N HIS A 93 10.57 8.31 7.69
CA HIS A 93 11.68 8.18 6.74
C HIS A 93 11.73 6.79 6.12
N THR A 94 11.80 6.75 4.81
CA THR A 94 11.72 5.51 4.02
C THR A 94 12.82 5.51 2.97
N GLU A 95 13.47 4.37 2.80
CA GLU A 95 14.49 4.17 1.78
C GLU A 95 14.36 2.81 1.12
N ILE A 96 14.85 2.67 -0.12
CA ILE A 96 14.91 1.39 -0.82
C ILE A 96 16.03 0.55 -0.20
N VAL A 97 15.78 -0.73 0.01
CA VAL A 97 16.82 -1.68 0.39
C VAL A 97 17.63 -2.04 -0.86
N LEU A 98 18.90 -1.74 -0.82
CA LEU A 98 19.88 -2.00 -1.88
C LEU A 98 21.09 -2.72 -1.28
N PRO A 99 21.88 -3.45 -2.09
CA PRO A 99 23.11 -4.08 -1.61
C PRO A 99 24.07 -3.10 -0.91
N GLU A 100 24.14 -1.87 -1.42
CA GLU A 100 25.06 -0.84 -0.93
C GLU A 100 24.71 -0.33 0.48
N ASN A 101 23.44 -0.36 0.87
CA ASN A 101 23.01 0.10 2.19
C ASN A 101 22.62 -1.05 3.13
N ALA A 102 22.70 -2.29 2.68
CA ALA A 102 22.23 -3.47 3.40
C ALA A 102 22.88 -3.63 4.78
N GLU A 103 24.20 -3.47 4.88
CA GLU A 103 24.91 -3.60 6.16
C GLU A 103 24.46 -2.54 7.17
N ARG A 104 24.36 -1.29 6.75
CA ARG A 104 23.86 -0.19 7.60
C ARG A 104 22.42 -0.44 8.07
N LEU A 105 21.55 -0.92 7.17
CA LEU A 105 20.17 -1.25 7.50
C LEU A 105 20.06 -2.43 8.45
N TRP A 106 20.93 -3.44 8.28
CA TRP A 106 20.98 -4.57 9.20
C TRP A 106 21.37 -4.15 10.62
N GLN A 107 22.36 -3.28 10.75
CA GLN A 107 22.79 -2.75 12.06
C GLN A 107 21.68 -1.96 12.74
N LYS A 108 20.92 -1.15 11.98
CA LYS A 108 19.80 -0.34 12.47
C LYS A 108 18.45 -1.06 12.46
N ARG A 109 18.40 -2.34 12.07
CA ARG A 109 17.13 -3.04 11.80
C ARG A 109 16.08 -2.96 12.91
N ARG A 110 16.49 -2.86 14.18
CA ARG A 110 15.56 -2.78 15.32
C ARG A 110 14.69 -1.52 15.32
N GLU A 111 15.13 -0.49 14.62
CA GLU A 111 14.44 0.79 14.46
C GLU A 111 13.65 0.86 13.15
N LEU A 112 13.61 -0.26 12.39
CA LEU A 112 13.06 -0.29 11.04
C LEU A 112 11.95 -1.33 10.90
N PHE A 113 11.09 -1.06 9.93
CA PHE A 113 10.09 -1.97 9.40
C PHE A 113 10.34 -2.18 7.90
N PHE A 114 10.42 -3.44 7.46
CA PHE A 114 10.69 -3.81 6.08
C PHE A 114 9.40 -4.23 5.39
N LYS A 115 9.12 -3.64 4.23
CA LYS A 115 7.90 -3.89 3.46
C LYS A 115 8.22 -4.14 2.00
N PRO A 116 7.57 -5.11 1.32
CA PRO A 116 7.71 -5.25 -0.13
C PRO A 116 7.15 -4.01 -0.84
N PHE A 117 7.66 -3.69 -2.03
CA PHE A 117 7.18 -2.56 -2.85
C PHE A 117 5.68 -2.66 -3.11
N ALA A 118 5.23 -3.84 -3.50
CA ALA A 118 3.84 -4.18 -3.69
C ALA A 118 3.39 -5.24 -2.67
N GLY A 119 2.11 -5.26 -2.33
CA GLY A 119 1.53 -6.23 -1.40
C GLY A 119 0.55 -5.60 -0.43
N PHE A 120 -0.23 -6.43 0.21
CA PHE A 120 -1.34 -6.05 1.09
C PHE A 120 -1.44 -6.99 2.30
N GLY A 121 -2.22 -6.60 3.30
CA GLY A 121 -2.54 -7.45 4.45
C GLY A 121 -1.34 -7.85 5.31
N GLY A 122 -0.25 -7.05 5.29
CA GLY A 122 0.96 -7.34 6.06
C GLY A 122 1.77 -8.54 5.56
N ARG A 123 1.43 -9.13 4.41
CA ARG A 123 2.19 -10.26 3.83
C ARG A 123 3.60 -9.81 3.48
N ALA A 124 4.58 -10.63 3.87
CA ALA A 124 6.01 -10.37 3.70
C ALA A 124 6.47 -9.01 4.25
N ALA A 125 5.79 -8.49 5.27
CA ALA A 125 6.15 -7.27 5.98
C ALA A 125 6.75 -7.64 7.34
N TYR A 126 7.95 -7.13 7.63
CA TYR A 126 8.74 -7.60 8.77
C TYR A 126 9.17 -6.45 9.67
N ARG A 127 8.92 -6.59 10.94
CA ARG A 127 9.53 -5.74 11.95
C ARG A 127 10.99 -6.16 12.14
N GLY A 128 11.91 -5.22 12.07
CA GLY A 128 13.32 -5.52 11.93
C GLY A 128 13.96 -6.18 13.16
N ASP A 129 13.42 -6.00 14.37
CA ASP A 129 13.87 -6.70 15.59
C ASP A 129 13.58 -8.21 15.56
N LYS A 130 12.68 -8.65 14.68
CA LYS A 130 12.28 -10.05 14.52
C LYS A 130 12.83 -10.71 13.25
N LEU A 131 13.70 -10.02 12.51
CA LEU A 131 14.31 -10.56 11.30
C LEU A 131 15.27 -11.70 11.62
N THR A 132 15.11 -12.80 10.89
CA THR A 132 16.12 -13.86 10.79
C THR A 132 17.09 -13.55 9.66
N LYS A 133 18.31 -14.15 9.72
CA LYS A 133 19.28 -14.00 8.63
C LYS A 133 18.74 -14.49 7.29
N ARG A 134 17.93 -15.54 7.29
CA ARG A 134 17.30 -16.06 6.06
C ARG A 134 16.38 -15.03 5.43
N VAL A 135 15.44 -14.48 6.20
CA VAL A 135 14.52 -13.44 5.71
C VAL A 135 15.29 -12.19 5.27
N TRP A 136 16.37 -11.87 5.96
CA TRP A 136 17.24 -10.77 5.52
C TRP A 136 17.84 -10.98 4.14
N GLN A 137 18.28 -12.20 3.81
CA GLN A 137 18.76 -12.51 2.46
C GLN A 137 17.66 -12.34 1.40
N GLU A 138 16.42 -12.70 1.72
CA GLU A 138 15.28 -12.48 0.84
C GLU A 138 15.02 -10.97 0.62
N ILE A 139 15.14 -10.15 1.67
CA ILE A 139 14.95 -8.69 1.59
C ILE A 139 16.03 -8.04 0.73
N ILE A 140 17.31 -8.38 0.89
CA ILE A 140 18.39 -7.78 0.12
C ILE A 140 18.46 -8.29 -1.33
N ALA A 141 17.82 -9.42 -1.63
CA ALA A 141 17.64 -9.87 -3.00
C ALA A 141 16.79 -8.90 -3.84
N GLY A 142 16.08 -7.98 -3.18
CA GLY A 142 15.39 -6.86 -3.81
C GLY A 142 13.88 -6.83 -3.56
N GLY A 143 13.28 -5.72 -3.99
CA GLY A 143 11.83 -5.54 -3.90
C GLY A 143 11.32 -5.00 -2.56
N TYR A 144 12.20 -4.46 -1.69
CA TYR A 144 11.84 -3.99 -0.36
C TYR A 144 12.22 -2.53 -0.10
N ILE A 145 11.41 -1.88 0.73
CA ILE A 145 11.74 -0.63 1.42
C ILE A 145 12.04 -0.92 2.89
N ALA A 146 12.89 -0.08 3.47
CA ALA A 146 13.08 0.06 4.90
C ALA A 146 12.46 1.38 5.35
N GLN A 147 11.57 1.34 6.32
CA GLN A 147 10.87 2.50 6.86
C GLN A 147 11.13 2.61 8.35
N ALA A 148 11.31 3.82 8.87
CA ALA A 148 11.44 4.05 10.30
C ALA A 148 10.23 3.47 11.07
N LEU A 149 10.50 2.76 12.14
CA LEU A 149 9.49 2.10 12.96
C LEU A 149 8.68 3.14 13.75
N VAL A 150 7.38 3.14 13.54
CA VAL A 150 6.44 3.91 14.36
C VAL A 150 5.80 2.96 15.36
N ILE A 151 5.87 3.33 16.63
CA ILE A 151 5.22 2.57 17.71
C ILE A 151 3.74 2.97 17.72
N PRO A 152 2.81 2.00 17.61
CA PRO A 152 1.38 2.30 17.70
C PRO A 152 1.01 2.90 19.04
N GLY A 153 0.03 3.80 19.02
CA GLY A 153 -0.56 4.32 20.25
C GLY A 153 -1.18 3.21 21.12
N SER A 154 -1.37 3.48 22.39
CA SER A 154 -2.08 2.57 23.30
C SER A 154 -3.23 3.30 23.98
N ARG A 155 -4.32 2.58 24.23
CA ARG A 155 -5.48 3.06 24.96
C ARG A 155 -5.90 2.05 26.01
N VAL A 156 -6.20 2.54 27.20
CA VAL A 156 -6.79 1.72 28.27
C VAL A 156 -8.30 1.63 28.02
N ILE A 157 -8.82 0.43 28.00
CA ILE A 157 -10.26 0.17 27.97
C ILE A 157 -10.67 -0.18 29.39
N SER A 158 -11.23 0.81 30.10
CA SER A 158 -11.63 0.70 31.51
C SER A 158 -12.91 -0.10 31.74
N ASP A 159 -13.76 -0.19 30.70
CA ASP A 159 -15.04 -0.90 30.78
C ASP A 159 -14.88 -2.44 30.72
N LEU A 160 -13.65 -2.92 30.57
CA LEU A 160 -13.30 -4.34 30.67
C LEU A 160 -12.79 -4.65 32.07
N GLU A 161 -13.19 -5.77 32.63
CA GLU A 161 -12.65 -6.28 33.91
C GLU A 161 -11.84 -7.57 33.68
N PRO A 162 -10.51 -7.55 33.90
CA PRO A 162 -9.68 -6.39 34.27
C PRO A 162 -9.49 -5.40 33.10
N ALA A 163 -9.21 -4.13 33.43
CA ALA A 163 -8.90 -3.10 32.43
C ALA A 163 -7.75 -3.54 31.50
N GLN A 164 -7.93 -3.36 30.19
CA GLN A 164 -6.95 -3.83 29.20
C GLN A 164 -6.30 -2.66 28.48
N VAL A 165 -4.98 -2.76 28.26
CA VAL A 165 -4.23 -1.83 27.40
C VAL A 165 -4.18 -2.40 26.00
N LEU A 166 -4.89 -1.76 25.06
CA LEU A 166 -4.92 -2.16 23.67
C LEU A 166 -4.13 -1.19 22.79
N LYS A 167 -3.42 -1.74 21.81
CA LYS A 167 -2.80 -0.93 20.76
C LYS A 167 -3.86 -0.53 19.74
N PHE A 168 -3.74 0.68 19.20
CA PHE A 168 -4.63 1.15 18.16
C PHE A 168 -3.87 1.89 17.06
N ASP A 169 -4.45 1.92 15.88
CA ASP A 169 -4.11 2.80 14.76
C ASP A 169 -5.38 3.54 14.30
N LEU A 170 -5.20 4.70 13.72
CA LEU A 170 -6.27 5.47 13.11
C LEU A 170 -6.12 5.39 11.58
N ARG A 171 -7.23 5.19 10.88
CA ARG A 171 -7.32 5.32 9.43
C ARG A 171 -8.17 6.51 9.08
N ASN A 172 -7.58 7.41 8.33
CA ASN A 172 -8.30 8.50 7.73
C ASN A 172 -8.70 8.11 6.31
N TYR A 173 -10.00 8.13 6.03
CA TYR A 173 -10.55 7.93 4.69
C TYR A 173 -10.93 9.28 4.13
N THR A 174 -10.27 9.68 3.07
CA THR A 174 -10.54 10.96 2.40
C THR A 174 -11.11 10.70 1.02
N TYR A 175 -12.07 11.54 0.63
CA TYR A 175 -12.63 11.55 -0.71
C TYR A 175 -12.87 13.00 -1.11
N ASP A 176 -12.41 13.40 -2.29
CA ASP A 176 -12.58 14.76 -2.82
C ASP A 176 -12.13 15.83 -1.80
N ASP A 177 -10.92 15.67 -1.25
CA ASP A 177 -10.28 16.55 -0.24
C ASP A 177 -11.09 16.76 1.06
N LYS A 178 -12.05 15.85 1.37
CA LYS A 178 -12.91 15.87 2.56
C LYS A 178 -12.71 14.65 3.42
#